data_fc6f396dd595ae99f4ef30c03c5d12b2
#
_entry.id   fc6f396dd595ae99f4ef30c03c5d12b2
#
_cell.length_a   1.000
_cell.length_b   1.000
_cell.length_c   1.000
_cell.angle_alpha   90.00
_cell.angle_beta   90.00
_cell.angle_gamma   90.00
#
_symmetry.space_group_name_H-M   'P 1'
#
loop_
_entity.id
_entity.type
_entity.pdbx_description
1 polymer ?
#
loop_
_entity_poly.entity_id
_entity_poly.type
_entity_poly.pdbx_seq_one_letter_code
_entity_poly.pdbx_strand_id
1 'polypeptide(L)'
;QRYLPRVLALVIRVLIQTMQMLWTMSVALPRPTHVLLQTPPCVPSFAVCALVCFVRRAKFVIDWHNFAYTLMALKMGGRGSPLVRLAKIYEKMMGRLGHAHFAVTNAMATWLEEEWGIGGAVVLHDAPPDFFGPIDDETERIELLRRLQPALKVPTRLKVPNDSRDDATDTVYPPYTLWPREDQTTALVVSSTSWTPDEDFGILLDALILYDAVASKEQRGAFPRSYDILYPNLLVVVTGKGPQRAHYESRMKHLKLNRVVLRTAWLESEDYPKLLGVSDLGVCLHTSSSGLDLPMKVYDMFGCGLPVLAARYDVIHELVREDTRFAGGSVGVRGGVRLPEGGRKGKARDVGANGCLFSSPAEMAAQLCGLLRGFTIGQSEAQAMRGGLVEAPRRRWKQNWEEIALPVFT
;
A
#
# COMPACT_ATOMS: atom_id res chain seq x y z
N GLN A 1 8.62 -2.16 -34.92
CA GLN A 1 9.49 -1.92 -33.76
C GLN A 1 10.52 -3.06 -33.50
N ARG A 2 10.37 -4.25 -34.09
CA ARG A 2 11.27 -5.42 -33.85
C ARG A 2 12.66 -5.31 -34.45
N TYR A 3 12.92 -4.34 -35.32
CA TYR A 3 14.18 -4.26 -36.11
C TYR A 3 15.05 -3.04 -35.79
N LEU A 4 14.62 -2.14 -34.90
CA LEU A 4 15.38 -0.95 -34.51
C LEU A 4 16.22 -1.21 -33.24
N PRO A 5 17.49 -0.73 -33.19
CA PRO A 5 18.23 -0.70 -31.94
C PRO A 5 17.44 -0.02 -30.85
N ARG A 6 17.45 -0.57 -29.62
CA ARG A 6 16.62 -0.10 -28.49
C ARG A 6 16.76 1.42 -28.23
N VAL A 7 17.97 1.94 -28.37
CA VAL A 7 18.25 3.37 -28.19
C VAL A 7 17.56 4.23 -29.26
N LEU A 8 17.64 3.82 -30.53
CA LEU A 8 17.01 4.53 -31.64
C LEU A 8 15.49 4.49 -31.51
N ALA A 9 14.92 3.36 -31.13
CA ALA A 9 13.48 3.24 -30.86
C ALA A 9 13.02 4.16 -29.72
N LEU A 10 13.85 4.34 -28.68
CA LEU A 10 13.56 5.26 -27.58
C LEU A 10 13.59 6.71 -28.06
N VAL A 11 14.61 7.12 -28.82
CA VAL A 11 14.71 8.48 -29.39
C VAL A 11 13.50 8.80 -30.27
N ILE A 12 13.17 7.89 -31.20
CA ILE A 12 11.99 8.07 -32.07
C ILE A 12 10.72 8.22 -31.25
N ARG A 13 10.54 7.40 -30.20
CA ARG A 13 9.38 7.51 -29.30
C ARG A 13 9.32 8.89 -28.63
N VAL A 14 10.43 9.37 -28.08
CA VAL A 14 10.49 10.71 -27.45
C VAL A 14 10.15 11.81 -28.47
N LEU A 15 10.68 11.72 -29.70
CA LEU A 15 10.35 12.69 -30.74
C LEU A 15 8.86 12.68 -31.10
N ILE A 16 8.28 11.49 -31.30
CA ILE A 16 6.85 11.35 -31.61
C ILE A 16 6.01 11.94 -30.46
N GLN A 17 6.31 11.59 -29.20
CA GLN A 17 5.62 12.13 -28.04
C GLN A 17 5.74 13.66 -27.94
N THR A 18 6.95 14.20 -28.19
CA THR A 18 7.18 15.64 -28.23
C THR A 18 6.29 16.33 -29.26
N MET A 19 6.25 15.81 -30.50
CA MET A 19 5.42 16.38 -31.57
C MET A 19 3.93 16.28 -31.25
N GLN A 20 3.46 15.15 -30.72
CA GLN A 20 2.08 14.96 -30.31
C GLN A 20 1.67 15.94 -29.20
N MET A 21 2.51 16.06 -28.16
CA MET A 21 2.23 17.00 -27.06
C MET A 21 2.23 18.45 -27.55
N LEU A 22 3.20 18.86 -28.36
CA LEU A 22 3.24 20.20 -28.94
C LEU A 22 2.01 20.50 -29.79
N TRP A 23 1.63 19.58 -30.68
CA TRP A 23 0.42 19.71 -31.49
C TRP A 23 -0.83 19.81 -30.60
N THR A 24 -1.00 18.90 -29.67
CA THR A 24 -2.18 18.88 -28.79
C THR A 24 -2.30 20.17 -27.99
N MET A 25 -1.22 20.56 -27.31
CA MET A 25 -1.26 21.73 -26.40
C MET A 25 -1.22 23.09 -27.13
N SER A 26 -0.72 23.14 -28.38
CA SER A 26 -0.58 24.40 -29.09
C SER A 26 -1.66 24.61 -30.15
N VAL A 27 -2.25 23.54 -30.71
CA VAL A 27 -3.17 23.64 -31.86
C VAL A 27 -4.54 23.04 -31.49
N ALA A 28 -4.59 21.85 -30.93
CA ALA A 28 -5.84 21.12 -30.71
C ALA A 28 -6.64 21.64 -29.51
N LEU A 29 -5.97 22.16 -28.48
CA LEU A 29 -6.61 22.67 -27.27
C LEU A 29 -6.71 24.19 -27.25
N PRO A 30 -7.75 24.76 -26.62
CA PRO A 30 -7.83 26.22 -26.41
C PRO A 30 -6.65 26.71 -25.57
N ARG A 31 -6.42 28.02 -25.56
CA ARG A 31 -5.32 28.61 -24.80
C ARG A 31 -5.55 28.38 -23.30
N PRO A 32 -4.65 27.66 -22.61
CA PRO A 32 -4.76 27.43 -21.16
C PRO A 32 -4.31 28.68 -20.40
N THR A 33 -4.85 28.90 -19.21
CA THR A 33 -4.32 29.85 -18.23
C THR A 33 -3.21 29.21 -17.41
N HIS A 34 -3.37 27.94 -17.11
CA HIS A 34 -2.43 27.12 -16.33
C HIS A 34 -2.22 25.77 -17.01
N VAL A 35 -1.03 25.22 -16.85
CA VAL A 35 -0.69 23.85 -17.24
C VAL A 35 -0.15 23.17 -15.99
N LEU A 36 -0.87 22.16 -15.52
CA LEU A 36 -0.45 21.30 -14.40
C LEU A 36 0.26 20.06 -14.96
N LEU A 37 1.48 19.83 -14.53
CA LEU A 37 2.27 18.65 -14.88
C LEU A 37 2.59 17.85 -13.63
N GLN A 38 2.04 16.66 -13.54
CA GLN A 38 2.43 15.68 -12.53
C GLN A 38 3.71 14.96 -12.94
N THR A 39 4.63 14.79 -12.02
CA THR A 39 5.90 14.09 -12.25
C THR A 39 6.02 12.82 -11.40
N PRO A 40 6.66 11.73 -11.89
CA PRO A 40 7.08 11.48 -13.28
C PRO A 40 5.92 11.15 -14.21
N PRO A 41 6.13 11.18 -15.56
CA PRO A 41 7.39 11.26 -16.29
C PRO A 41 7.85 12.70 -16.57
N CYS A 42 9.18 12.92 -16.66
CA CYS A 42 9.75 14.25 -16.89
C CYS A 42 10.16 14.50 -18.35
N VAL A 43 10.55 13.47 -19.10
CA VAL A 43 11.01 13.58 -20.49
C VAL A 43 9.97 13.00 -21.44
N PRO A 44 9.48 13.75 -22.45
CA PRO A 44 9.80 15.13 -22.82
C PRO A 44 8.94 16.19 -22.12
N SER A 45 8.05 15.79 -21.20
CA SER A 45 6.92 16.57 -20.67
C SER A 45 7.36 17.93 -20.11
N PHE A 46 8.42 17.99 -19.33
CA PHE A 46 8.90 19.26 -18.76
C PHE A 46 9.23 20.30 -19.82
N ALA A 47 10.07 19.93 -20.81
CA ALA A 47 10.50 20.87 -21.85
C ALA A 47 9.32 21.32 -22.70
N VAL A 48 8.41 20.41 -23.04
CA VAL A 48 7.22 20.74 -23.85
C VAL A 48 6.28 21.66 -23.06
N CYS A 49 5.96 21.33 -21.82
CA CYS A 49 5.07 22.16 -20.99
C CYS A 49 5.66 23.56 -20.75
N ALA A 50 6.95 23.63 -20.41
CA ALA A 50 7.63 24.91 -20.21
C ALA A 50 7.59 25.77 -21.48
N LEU A 51 7.90 25.19 -22.65
CA LEU A 51 7.86 25.89 -23.94
C LEU A 51 6.43 26.38 -24.29
N VAL A 52 5.44 25.49 -24.15
CA VAL A 52 4.04 25.85 -24.43
C VAL A 52 3.56 26.94 -23.49
N CYS A 53 3.87 26.87 -22.20
CA CYS A 53 3.51 27.88 -21.22
C CYS A 53 4.15 29.22 -21.57
N PHE A 54 5.43 29.24 -21.95
CA PHE A 54 6.12 30.45 -22.39
C PHE A 54 5.46 31.08 -23.63
N VAL A 55 5.24 30.28 -24.71
CA VAL A 55 4.66 30.77 -25.95
C VAL A 55 3.21 31.20 -25.77
N ARG A 56 2.43 30.45 -25.02
CA ARG A 56 1.00 30.73 -24.81
C ARG A 56 0.71 31.65 -23.63
N ARG A 57 1.75 32.10 -22.92
CA ARG A 57 1.66 32.97 -21.72
C ARG A 57 0.76 32.31 -20.65
N ALA A 58 0.94 31.02 -20.39
CA ALA A 58 0.28 30.26 -19.35
C ALA A 58 1.20 30.10 -18.14
N LYS A 59 0.64 29.92 -16.95
CA LYS A 59 1.43 29.59 -15.76
C LYS A 59 1.73 28.08 -15.77
N PHE A 60 2.98 27.72 -15.48
CA PHE A 60 3.42 26.33 -15.40
C PHE A 60 3.41 25.88 -13.94
N VAL A 61 2.59 24.90 -13.58
CA VAL A 61 2.46 24.33 -12.25
C VAL A 61 2.99 22.90 -12.28
N ILE A 62 3.85 22.56 -11.35
CA ILE A 62 4.47 21.24 -11.27
C ILE A 62 4.00 20.54 -9.99
N ASP A 63 3.50 19.32 -10.16
CA ASP A 63 3.04 18.48 -9.08
C ASP A 63 4.02 17.30 -8.87
N TRP A 64 4.80 17.38 -7.80
CA TRP A 64 5.89 16.45 -7.48
C TRP A 64 5.36 15.27 -6.69
N HIS A 65 5.22 14.11 -7.36
CA HIS A 65 4.88 12.84 -6.71
C HIS A 65 6.10 11.95 -6.45
N ASN A 66 7.10 12.03 -7.31
CA ASN A 66 8.40 11.37 -7.18
C ASN A 66 9.39 11.98 -8.17
N PHE A 67 10.64 11.53 -8.16
CA PHE A 67 11.66 11.97 -9.09
C PHE A 67 11.96 10.90 -10.16
N ALA A 68 11.92 11.29 -11.44
CA ALA A 68 12.17 10.38 -12.54
C ALA A 68 13.59 9.79 -12.49
N TYR A 69 14.59 10.57 -12.05
CA TYR A 69 15.96 10.09 -11.92
C TYR A 69 16.10 8.98 -10.85
N THR A 70 15.31 8.98 -9.78
CA THR A 70 15.34 7.92 -8.76
C THR A 70 14.74 6.62 -9.28
N LEU A 71 13.62 6.71 -10.01
CA LEU A 71 13.01 5.55 -10.69
C LEU A 71 13.93 4.98 -11.79
N MET A 72 14.65 5.87 -12.49
CA MET A 72 15.67 5.45 -13.46
C MET A 72 16.82 4.71 -12.79
N ALA A 73 17.27 5.17 -11.62
CA ALA A 73 18.35 4.57 -10.86
C ALA A 73 18.05 3.10 -10.47
N LEU A 74 16.79 2.77 -10.14
CA LEU A 74 16.37 1.39 -9.86
C LEU A 74 16.60 0.44 -11.04
N LYS A 75 16.48 0.96 -12.27
CA LYS A 75 16.63 0.16 -13.51
C LYS A 75 18.06 0.16 -14.07
N MET A 76 18.87 1.12 -13.69
CA MET A 76 20.19 1.40 -14.30
C MET A 76 21.38 1.13 -13.37
N GLY A 77 21.19 0.31 -12.35
CA GLY A 77 22.30 -0.09 -11.46
C GLY A 77 22.72 0.99 -10.45
N GLY A 78 21.85 1.94 -10.15
CA GLY A 78 22.06 2.91 -9.08
C GLY A 78 22.23 4.37 -9.53
N ARG A 79 22.30 5.26 -8.53
CA ARG A 79 22.40 6.71 -8.71
C ARG A 79 23.73 7.18 -9.34
N GLY A 80 24.75 6.31 -9.40
CA GLY A 80 26.06 6.60 -9.97
C GLY A 80 26.13 6.64 -11.49
N SER A 81 25.15 6.09 -12.20
CA SER A 81 25.09 6.08 -13.66
C SER A 81 25.12 7.49 -14.27
N PRO A 82 25.94 7.75 -15.32
CA PRO A 82 25.99 9.06 -15.99
C PRO A 82 24.63 9.53 -16.52
N LEU A 83 23.80 8.60 -17.02
CA LEU A 83 22.45 8.92 -17.50
C LEU A 83 21.54 9.34 -16.36
N VAL A 84 21.65 8.72 -15.20
CA VAL A 84 20.86 9.10 -13.99
C VAL A 84 21.28 10.48 -13.51
N ARG A 85 22.58 10.81 -13.53
CA ARG A 85 23.07 12.15 -13.18
C ARG A 85 22.56 13.20 -14.17
N LEU A 86 22.59 12.91 -15.46
CA LEU A 86 22.03 13.81 -16.49
C LEU A 86 20.52 14.03 -16.29
N ALA A 87 19.77 12.95 -16.02
CA ALA A 87 18.36 13.04 -15.71
C ALA A 87 18.09 13.92 -14.48
N LYS A 88 18.88 13.78 -13.40
CA LYS A 88 18.78 14.63 -12.19
C LYS A 88 19.02 16.11 -12.52
N ILE A 89 20.06 16.40 -13.32
CA ILE A 89 20.35 17.79 -13.74
C ILE A 89 19.21 18.36 -14.58
N TYR A 90 18.73 17.60 -15.55
CA TYR A 90 17.59 18.00 -16.38
C TYR A 90 16.35 18.28 -15.54
N GLU A 91 15.99 17.38 -14.63
CA GLU A 91 14.83 17.50 -13.77
C GLU A 91 14.92 18.73 -12.86
N LYS A 92 16.11 18.97 -12.26
CA LYS A 92 16.40 20.16 -11.46
C LYS A 92 16.27 21.46 -12.27
N MET A 93 16.85 21.49 -13.47
CA MET A 93 16.82 22.71 -14.31
C MET A 93 15.40 23.01 -14.80
N MET A 94 14.70 22.02 -15.31
CA MET A 94 13.35 22.18 -15.82
C MET A 94 12.34 22.46 -14.71
N GLY A 95 12.50 21.82 -13.56
CA GLY A 95 11.68 22.06 -12.39
C GLY A 95 11.66 23.54 -11.95
N ARG A 96 12.81 24.20 -12.04
CA ARG A 96 12.95 25.65 -11.70
C ARG A 96 12.18 26.58 -12.61
N LEU A 97 11.65 26.10 -13.74
CA LEU A 97 10.82 26.89 -14.65
C LEU A 97 9.34 26.91 -14.23
N GLY A 98 8.96 26.16 -13.21
CA GLY A 98 7.62 26.19 -12.63
C GLY A 98 7.31 27.54 -11.98
N HIS A 99 6.09 28.02 -12.18
CA HIS A 99 5.57 29.21 -11.49
C HIS A 99 5.05 28.88 -10.10
N ALA A 100 4.55 27.65 -9.93
CA ALA A 100 4.10 27.12 -8.66
C ALA A 100 4.38 25.62 -8.59
N HIS A 101 4.48 25.10 -7.37
CA HIS A 101 4.84 23.72 -7.10
C HIS A 101 3.94 23.13 -6.06
N PHE A 102 3.48 21.88 -6.30
CA PHE A 102 2.93 21.01 -5.28
C PHE A 102 3.94 19.92 -4.91
N ALA A 103 3.93 19.49 -3.68
CA ALA A 103 4.71 18.36 -3.20
C ALA A 103 3.82 17.43 -2.36
N VAL A 104 3.95 16.13 -2.54
CA VAL A 104 3.09 15.15 -1.84
C VAL A 104 3.44 14.98 -0.36
N THR A 105 4.58 15.52 0.10
CA THR A 105 5.01 15.46 1.52
C THR A 105 5.71 16.74 1.94
N ASN A 106 5.72 17.01 3.25
CA ASN A 106 6.52 18.08 3.82
C ASN A 106 8.03 17.85 3.57
N ALA A 107 8.47 16.61 3.72
CA ALA A 107 9.87 16.24 3.46
C ALA A 107 10.27 16.53 2.01
N MET A 108 9.40 16.27 1.03
CA MET A 108 9.67 16.57 -0.38
C MET A 108 9.72 18.08 -0.64
N ALA A 109 8.81 18.86 -0.03
CA ALA A 109 8.81 20.31 -0.16
C ALA A 109 10.12 20.93 0.40
N THR A 110 10.54 20.51 1.58
CA THR A 110 11.81 20.91 2.19
C THR A 110 13.01 20.50 1.34
N TRP A 111 13.02 19.26 0.85
CA TRP A 111 14.10 18.78 -0.02
C TRP A 111 14.21 19.56 -1.34
N LEU A 112 13.07 19.90 -1.97
CA LEU A 112 13.05 20.73 -3.19
C LEU A 112 13.66 22.11 -2.95
N GLU A 113 13.39 22.72 -1.80
CA GLU A 113 13.95 24.01 -1.43
C GLU A 113 15.46 23.93 -1.15
N GLU A 114 15.88 23.02 -0.29
CA GLU A 114 17.27 22.87 0.14
C GLU A 114 18.20 22.40 -0.98
N GLU A 115 17.80 21.37 -1.73
CA GLU A 115 18.67 20.72 -2.70
C GLU A 115 18.58 21.33 -4.10
N TRP A 116 17.38 21.80 -4.47
CA TRP A 116 17.15 22.32 -5.81
C TRP A 116 16.89 23.81 -5.87
N GLY A 117 16.70 24.48 -4.74
CA GLY A 117 16.37 25.91 -4.67
C GLY A 117 14.98 26.21 -5.26
N ILE A 118 14.04 25.26 -5.12
CA ILE A 118 12.65 25.40 -5.50
C ILE A 118 11.85 25.60 -4.20
N GLY A 119 11.75 26.85 -3.77
CA GLY A 119 11.03 27.20 -2.55
C GLY A 119 9.54 27.43 -2.75
N GLY A 120 8.79 27.46 -1.65
CA GLY A 120 7.35 27.78 -1.65
C GLY A 120 6.46 26.70 -2.25
N ALA A 121 6.93 25.44 -2.29
CA ALA A 121 6.09 24.31 -2.70
C ALA A 121 4.94 24.12 -1.71
N VAL A 122 3.71 24.10 -2.22
CA VAL A 122 2.50 23.83 -1.43
C VAL A 122 2.39 22.34 -1.20
N VAL A 123 2.29 21.90 0.06
CA VAL A 123 2.15 20.49 0.37
C VAL A 123 0.72 20.06 0.09
N LEU A 124 0.55 19.19 -0.91
CA LEU A 124 -0.70 18.58 -1.32
C LEU A 124 -0.60 17.07 -1.11
N HIS A 125 -0.87 16.61 0.09
CA HIS A 125 -0.89 15.17 0.37
C HIS A 125 -1.93 14.48 -0.50
N ASP A 126 -1.63 13.24 -0.92
CA ASP A 126 -2.64 12.41 -1.55
C ASP A 126 -3.83 12.18 -0.60
N ALA A 127 -4.99 11.95 -1.18
CA ALA A 127 -6.21 11.68 -0.44
C ALA A 127 -7.09 10.68 -1.22
N PRO A 128 -7.81 9.81 -0.52
CA PRO A 128 -8.64 8.82 -1.18
C PRO A 128 -9.85 9.48 -1.87
N PRO A 129 -10.21 9.03 -3.08
CA PRO A 129 -11.49 9.36 -3.69
C PRO A 129 -12.68 8.88 -2.86
N ASP A 130 -13.86 9.44 -3.10
CA ASP A 130 -15.07 9.17 -2.31
C ASP A 130 -15.54 7.71 -2.35
N PHE A 131 -15.23 6.99 -3.43
CA PHE A 131 -15.60 5.58 -3.59
C PHE A 131 -14.77 4.60 -2.76
N PHE A 132 -13.69 5.04 -2.10
CA PHE A 132 -13.01 4.27 -1.08
C PHE A 132 -13.69 4.51 0.27
N GLY A 133 -14.57 3.61 0.68
CA GLY A 133 -15.32 3.70 1.92
C GLY A 133 -15.37 2.39 2.69
N PRO A 134 -15.59 2.42 4.01
CA PRO A 134 -15.85 1.21 4.78
C PRO A 134 -17.17 0.59 4.35
N ILE A 135 -17.24 -0.74 4.39
CA ILE A 135 -18.48 -1.49 4.23
C ILE A 135 -18.78 -2.15 5.57
N ASP A 136 -19.71 -1.56 6.29
CA ASP A 136 -20.08 -1.98 7.66
C ASP A 136 -21.38 -2.79 7.68
N ASP A 137 -22.20 -2.75 6.62
CA ASP A 137 -23.38 -3.59 6.48
C ASP A 137 -22.99 -5.05 6.26
N GLU A 138 -23.44 -5.92 7.16
CA GLU A 138 -23.07 -7.34 7.15
C GLU A 138 -23.63 -8.07 5.92
N THR A 139 -24.82 -7.69 5.44
CA THR A 139 -25.44 -8.30 4.27
C THR A 139 -24.65 -7.95 3.01
N GLU A 140 -24.31 -6.67 2.84
CA GLU A 140 -23.49 -6.20 1.72
C GLU A 140 -22.11 -6.87 1.74
N ARG A 141 -21.54 -7.02 2.92
CA ARG A 141 -20.25 -7.68 3.15
C ARG A 141 -20.27 -9.14 2.70
N ILE A 142 -21.28 -9.90 3.12
CA ILE A 142 -21.47 -11.31 2.74
C ILE A 142 -21.68 -11.46 1.24
N GLU A 143 -22.53 -10.65 0.63
CA GLU A 143 -22.81 -10.69 -0.81
C GLU A 143 -21.55 -10.39 -1.63
N LEU A 144 -20.80 -9.35 -1.24
CA LEU A 144 -19.54 -9.01 -1.89
C LEU A 144 -18.52 -10.14 -1.83
N LEU A 145 -18.29 -10.70 -0.63
CA LEU A 145 -17.30 -11.77 -0.46
C LEU A 145 -17.70 -13.05 -1.21
N ARG A 146 -19.00 -13.35 -1.24
CA ARG A 146 -19.52 -14.47 -2.03
C ARG A 146 -19.30 -14.24 -3.54
N ARG A 147 -19.48 -13.00 -4.02
CA ARG A 147 -19.21 -12.60 -5.39
C ARG A 147 -17.72 -12.65 -5.74
N LEU A 148 -16.84 -12.24 -4.83
CA LEU A 148 -15.39 -12.25 -5.03
C LEU A 148 -14.77 -13.65 -4.88
N GLN A 149 -15.44 -14.59 -4.26
CA GLN A 149 -14.93 -15.94 -3.98
C GLN A 149 -14.29 -16.64 -5.19
N PRO A 150 -14.88 -16.63 -6.40
CA PRO A 150 -14.27 -17.25 -7.58
C PRO A 150 -12.94 -16.56 -7.99
N ALA A 151 -12.88 -15.23 -7.92
CA ALA A 151 -11.68 -14.46 -8.25
C ALA A 151 -10.56 -14.69 -7.22
N LEU A 152 -10.93 -14.82 -5.95
CA LEU A 152 -10.01 -15.07 -4.84
C LEU A 152 -9.55 -16.53 -4.77
N LYS A 153 -10.19 -17.44 -5.49
CA LYS A 153 -9.88 -18.88 -5.51
C LYS A 153 -9.74 -19.48 -4.10
N VAL A 154 -10.58 -19.02 -3.19
CA VAL A 154 -10.56 -19.50 -1.81
C VAL A 154 -11.10 -20.92 -1.78
N PRO A 155 -10.39 -21.89 -1.15
CA PRO A 155 -10.90 -23.24 -1.02
C PRO A 155 -12.18 -23.24 -0.21
N THR A 156 -13.15 -24.01 -0.65
CA THR A 156 -14.43 -24.20 0.06
C THR A 156 -14.25 -24.93 1.40
N ARG A 157 -13.07 -25.49 1.65
CA ARG A 157 -12.74 -26.25 2.85
C ARG A 157 -11.26 -26.09 3.19
N LEU A 158 -10.90 -25.72 4.43
CA LEU A 158 -9.56 -25.96 4.96
C LEU A 158 -9.54 -27.38 5.56
N LYS A 159 -8.50 -28.14 5.24
CA LYS A 159 -8.19 -29.36 5.97
C LYS A 159 -7.55 -28.95 7.30
N VAL A 160 -8.23 -29.22 8.41
CA VAL A 160 -7.57 -29.21 9.72
C VAL A 160 -6.65 -30.43 9.76
N PRO A 161 -5.37 -30.30 10.13
CA PRO A 161 -4.52 -31.47 10.33
C PRO A 161 -5.16 -32.35 11.40
N ASN A 162 -5.52 -33.55 11.02
CA ASN A 162 -6.17 -34.50 11.91
C ASN A 162 -5.20 -34.96 13.00
N ASP A 163 -5.64 -34.88 14.24
CA ASP A 163 -5.00 -35.59 15.35
C ASP A 163 -5.12 -37.08 15.08
N SER A 164 -4.02 -37.79 15.21
CA SER A 164 -3.80 -39.18 14.86
C SER A 164 -4.81 -40.15 15.55
N ARG A 165 -5.99 -40.26 15.00
CA ARG A 165 -6.86 -41.43 15.17
C ARG A 165 -7.47 -41.76 13.82
N ASP A 166 -7.18 -42.95 13.35
CA ASP A 166 -7.76 -43.61 12.18
C ASP A 166 -9.28 -43.65 12.27
N ASP A 167 -9.94 -42.58 11.86
CA ASP A 167 -11.31 -42.64 11.41
C ASP A 167 -11.52 -41.54 10.39
N ALA A 168 -11.73 -41.95 9.13
CA ALA A 168 -11.91 -41.10 7.97
C ALA A 168 -13.29 -40.43 7.99
N THR A 169 -13.62 -39.73 9.04
CA THR A 169 -14.63 -38.70 9.02
C THR A 169 -13.93 -37.39 8.69
N ASP A 170 -13.93 -37.05 7.39
CA ASP A 170 -13.73 -35.67 6.94
C ASP A 170 -14.63 -34.76 7.79
N THR A 171 -14.10 -34.25 8.89
CA THR A 171 -14.77 -33.20 9.66
C THR A 171 -14.70 -31.96 8.78
N VAL A 172 -15.70 -31.90 7.92
CA VAL A 172 -15.96 -30.77 7.06
C VAL A 172 -16.38 -29.64 7.98
N TYR A 173 -15.42 -28.79 8.36
CA TYR A 173 -15.83 -27.46 8.79
C TYR A 173 -16.68 -26.86 7.66
N PRO A 174 -17.74 -26.10 7.99
CA PRO A 174 -18.60 -25.49 6.98
C PRO A 174 -17.70 -24.79 5.97
N PRO A 175 -18.10 -24.81 4.68
CA PRO A 175 -17.30 -24.15 3.66
C PRO A 175 -16.88 -22.80 4.23
N TYR A 176 -15.60 -22.41 4.07
CA TYR A 176 -15.21 -21.06 4.39
C TYR A 176 -16.21 -20.17 3.69
N THR A 177 -17.29 -19.91 4.36
CA THR A 177 -17.99 -18.70 4.16
C THR A 177 -16.95 -17.69 4.56
N LEU A 178 -16.38 -16.99 3.58
CA LEU A 178 -15.52 -15.85 3.82
C LEU A 178 -16.14 -14.89 4.85
N TRP A 179 -17.29 -15.23 5.35
CA TRP A 179 -18.07 -14.76 6.49
C TRP A 179 -19.34 -15.58 6.70
N PRO A 180 -19.86 -15.71 7.90
CA PRO A 180 -20.38 -14.60 8.71
C PRO A 180 -19.66 -14.41 10.04
N ARG A 181 -19.87 -13.27 10.67
CA ARG A 181 -19.36 -12.93 12.01
C ARG A 181 -19.74 -13.94 13.12
N GLU A 182 -20.68 -14.81 12.88
CA GLU A 182 -21.04 -15.87 13.84
C GLU A 182 -19.86 -16.75 14.23
N ASP A 183 -18.86 -16.85 13.34
CA ASP A 183 -17.67 -17.66 13.62
C ASP A 183 -16.42 -16.82 13.94
N GLN A 184 -16.34 -15.53 13.62
CA GLN A 184 -15.21 -14.59 13.83
C GLN A 184 -13.80 -15.20 13.88
N THR A 185 -13.62 -16.38 13.27
CA THR A 185 -12.40 -17.17 13.38
C THR A 185 -11.34 -16.79 12.35
N THR A 186 -11.71 -15.97 11.36
CA THR A 186 -10.84 -15.60 10.24
C THR A 186 -10.78 -14.09 10.04
N ALA A 187 -9.59 -13.50 10.06
CA ALA A 187 -9.35 -12.12 9.69
C ALA A 187 -8.95 -12.02 8.21
N LEU A 188 -9.49 -11.04 7.49
CA LEU A 188 -9.15 -10.73 6.12
C LEU A 188 -8.05 -9.68 6.07
N VAL A 189 -6.87 -10.10 5.63
CA VAL A 189 -5.71 -9.23 5.45
C VAL A 189 -5.50 -8.98 3.97
N VAL A 190 -5.37 -7.72 3.56
CA VAL A 190 -5.16 -7.36 2.15
C VAL A 190 -3.81 -6.69 1.95
N SER A 191 -3.13 -7.06 0.87
CA SER A 191 -1.93 -6.36 0.40
C SER A 191 -2.09 -6.02 -1.08
N SER A 192 -1.88 -4.76 -1.43
CA SER A 192 -1.86 -4.31 -2.82
C SER A 192 -0.42 -4.11 -3.25
N THR A 193 0.00 -4.78 -4.34
CA THR A 193 1.40 -4.76 -4.78
C THR A 193 1.52 -4.56 -6.28
N SER A 194 2.57 -3.87 -6.69
CA SER A 194 3.01 -3.78 -8.10
C SER A 194 3.97 -4.90 -8.49
N TRP A 195 4.33 -5.77 -7.55
CA TRP A 195 5.29 -6.86 -7.72
C TRP A 195 6.62 -6.40 -8.33
N THR A 196 7.08 -5.25 -7.87
CA THR A 196 8.33 -4.60 -8.30
C THR A 196 9.41 -4.73 -7.21
N PRO A 197 10.69 -4.54 -7.53
CA PRO A 197 11.80 -4.72 -6.57
C PRO A 197 11.79 -3.77 -5.36
N ASP A 198 11.03 -2.68 -5.42
CA ASP A 198 10.82 -1.75 -4.32
C ASP A 198 9.79 -2.23 -3.28
N GLU A 199 9.18 -3.41 -3.53
CA GLU A 199 8.25 -4.07 -2.63
C GLU A 199 8.80 -5.47 -2.30
N ASP A 200 9.52 -5.62 -1.18
CA ASP A 200 10.02 -6.94 -0.76
C ASP A 200 8.90 -7.82 -0.19
N PHE A 201 8.26 -8.55 -1.09
CA PHE A 201 7.21 -9.49 -0.72
C PHE A 201 7.71 -10.67 0.13
N GLY A 202 9.00 -10.92 0.17
CA GLY A 202 9.61 -11.93 1.04
C GLY A 202 9.35 -11.66 2.51
N ILE A 203 9.35 -10.39 2.91
CA ILE A 203 9.05 -9.97 4.29
C ILE A 203 7.66 -10.45 4.72
N LEU A 204 6.64 -10.27 3.87
CA LEU A 204 5.28 -10.74 4.17
C LEU A 204 5.23 -12.26 4.29
N LEU A 205 5.83 -13.00 3.35
CA LEU A 205 5.81 -14.47 3.41
C LEU A 205 6.45 -15.00 4.69
N ASP A 206 7.61 -14.48 5.05
CA ASP A 206 8.34 -14.91 6.25
C ASP A 206 7.58 -14.50 7.53
N ALA A 207 6.96 -13.33 7.56
CA ALA A 207 6.10 -12.91 8.68
C ALA A 207 4.87 -13.82 8.85
N LEU A 208 4.24 -14.24 7.76
CA LEU A 208 3.09 -15.15 7.79
C LEU A 208 3.48 -16.56 8.27
N ILE A 209 4.68 -17.05 7.94
CA ILE A 209 5.22 -18.30 8.48
C ILE A 209 5.38 -18.21 10.01
N LEU A 210 5.91 -17.10 10.50
CA LEU A 210 6.07 -16.85 11.93
C LEU A 210 4.72 -16.74 12.64
N TYR A 211 3.77 -16.02 12.06
CA TYR A 211 2.40 -15.93 12.59
C TYR A 211 1.73 -17.32 12.67
N ASP A 212 1.80 -18.10 11.59
CA ASP A 212 1.24 -19.44 11.52
C ASP A 212 1.79 -20.36 12.62
N ALA A 213 3.10 -20.31 12.83
CA ALA A 213 3.77 -21.09 13.88
C ALA A 213 3.27 -20.72 15.28
N VAL A 214 3.00 -19.44 15.54
CA VAL A 214 2.47 -18.94 16.82
C VAL A 214 1.02 -19.37 17.02
N ALA A 215 0.16 -19.03 16.06
CA ALA A 215 -1.26 -19.33 16.12
C ALA A 215 -1.57 -20.83 16.18
N SER A 216 -0.75 -21.67 15.53
CA SER A 216 -0.86 -23.13 15.57
C SER A 216 -0.43 -23.74 16.90
N LYS A 217 0.52 -23.12 17.63
CA LYS A 217 0.97 -23.65 18.95
C LYS A 217 -0.07 -23.44 20.05
N GLU A 218 -0.78 -22.32 20.04
CA GLU A 218 -1.81 -22.04 21.04
C GLU A 218 -2.98 -23.03 20.98
N GLN A 219 -3.33 -23.50 19.80
CA GLN A 219 -4.42 -24.45 19.62
C GLN A 219 -4.11 -25.87 20.14
N ARG A 220 -2.84 -26.20 20.37
CA ARG A 220 -2.42 -27.53 20.88
C ARG A 220 -2.56 -27.71 22.40
N GLY A 221 -2.93 -26.66 23.13
CA GLY A 221 -3.33 -26.76 24.55
C GLY A 221 -4.68 -27.47 24.65
N ALA A 222 -4.82 -28.40 25.63
CA ALA A 222 -5.96 -29.30 25.79
C ALA A 222 -7.32 -28.61 25.64
N PHE A 223 -8.12 -29.02 24.65
CA PHE A 223 -9.52 -28.65 24.39
C PHE A 223 -9.82 -27.16 24.49
N PRO A 224 -9.49 -26.35 23.49
CA PRO A 224 -9.93 -24.96 23.47
C PRO A 224 -11.46 -24.94 23.34
N ARG A 225 -12.14 -24.37 24.34
CA ARG A 225 -13.51 -23.88 24.16
C ARG A 225 -13.44 -22.77 23.11
N SER A 226 -14.49 -22.56 22.35
CA SER A 226 -14.54 -21.56 21.25
C SER A 226 -14.12 -20.13 21.68
N TYR A 227 -14.08 -19.85 22.97
CA TYR A 227 -13.66 -18.60 23.59
C TYR A 227 -12.13 -18.48 23.84
N ASP A 228 -11.37 -19.55 23.64
CA ASP A 228 -9.93 -19.59 23.96
C ASP A 228 -9.04 -19.36 22.71
N ILE A 229 -9.62 -19.11 21.53
CA ILE A 229 -8.87 -18.84 20.31
C ILE A 229 -8.37 -17.39 20.36
N LEU A 230 -7.13 -17.20 20.83
CA LEU A 230 -6.53 -15.87 20.93
C LEU A 230 -6.20 -15.24 19.59
N TYR A 231 -5.83 -16.04 18.58
CA TYR A 231 -5.44 -15.59 17.24
C TYR A 231 -6.38 -16.14 16.15
N PRO A 232 -6.89 -15.29 15.25
CA PRO A 232 -7.73 -15.76 14.15
C PRO A 232 -6.93 -16.57 13.12
N ASN A 233 -7.63 -17.30 12.26
CA ASN A 233 -7.07 -17.69 10.97
C ASN A 233 -6.86 -16.45 10.11
N LEU A 234 -5.94 -16.49 9.16
CA LEU A 234 -5.76 -15.39 8.21
C LEU A 234 -6.14 -15.84 6.80
N LEU A 235 -7.00 -15.07 6.16
CA LEU A 235 -7.11 -15.04 4.71
C LEU A 235 -6.34 -13.83 4.22
N VAL A 236 -5.20 -14.07 3.58
CA VAL A 236 -4.36 -13.00 3.05
C VAL A 236 -4.58 -12.90 1.54
N VAL A 237 -5.12 -11.79 1.08
CA VAL A 237 -5.39 -11.53 -0.33
C VAL A 237 -4.38 -10.52 -0.85
N VAL A 238 -3.61 -10.93 -1.86
CA VAL A 238 -2.61 -10.08 -2.51
C VAL A 238 -3.12 -9.70 -3.89
N THR A 239 -3.37 -8.41 -4.09
CA THR A 239 -3.87 -7.88 -5.36
C THR A 239 -2.75 -7.21 -6.14
N GLY A 240 -2.82 -7.27 -7.48
CA GLY A 240 -1.92 -6.55 -8.35
C GLY A 240 -1.30 -7.39 -9.46
N LYS A 241 -0.63 -6.69 -10.39
CA LYS A 241 0.14 -7.26 -11.50
C LYS A 241 1.56 -6.71 -11.49
N GLY A 242 2.54 -7.53 -11.87
CA GLY A 242 3.90 -7.06 -12.02
C GLY A 242 4.90 -8.17 -12.31
N PRO A 243 6.17 -7.80 -12.52
CA PRO A 243 7.18 -8.69 -13.07
C PRO A 243 7.58 -9.82 -12.11
N GLN A 244 7.53 -9.62 -10.80
CA GLN A 244 7.96 -10.62 -9.81
C GLN A 244 6.83 -11.54 -9.34
N ARG A 245 5.59 -11.35 -9.82
CA ARG A 245 4.42 -12.11 -9.38
C ARG A 245 4.64 -13.64 -9.50
N ALA A 246 5.09 -14.12 -10.67
CA ALA A 246 5.31 -15.54 -10.91
C ALA A 246 6.36 -16.15 -9.97
N HIS A 247 7.41 -15.39 -9.64
CA HIS A 247 8.44 -15.80 -8.69
C HIS A 247 7.84 -16.05 -7.29
N TYR A 248 7.08 -15.08 -6.77
CA TYR A 248 6.50 -15.21 -5.44
C TYR A 248 5.34 -16.23 -5.40
N GLU A 249 4.52 -16.34 -6.44
CA GLU A 249 3.50 -17.39 -6.53
C GLU A 249 4.12 -18.80 -6.51
N SER A 250 5.31 -18.97 -7.09
CA SER A 250 6.05 -20.23 -6.98
C SER A 250 6.49 -20.50 -5.53
N ARG A 251 7.00 -19.50 -4.81
CA ARG A 251 7.35 -19.65 -3.38
C ARG A 251 6.11 -19.99 -2.54
N MET A 252 5.01 -19.30 -2.77
CA MET A 252 3.75 -19.51 -2.03
C MET A 252 3.21 -20.95 -2.13
N LYS A 253 3.36 -21.59 -3.30
CA LYS A 253 2.93 -22.99 -3.52
C LYS A 253 3.64 -24.00 -2.62
N HIS A 254 4.84 -23.70 -2.17
CA HIS A 254 5.64 -24.59 -1.31
C HIS A 254 5.42 -24.32 0.18
N LEU A 255 4.69 -23.28 0.54
CA LEU A 255 4.37 -22.98 1.93
C LEU A 255 3.30 -23.95 2.46
N LYS A 256 3.59 -24.58 3.58
CA LYS A 256 2.64 -25.43 4.31
C LYS A 256 2.22 -24.67 5.56
N LEU A 257 1.13 -23.93 5.46
CA LEU A 257 0.57 -23.12 6.53
C LEU A 257 -0.76 -23.75 7.00
N ASN A 258 -0.99 -23.74 8.30
CA ASN A 258 -2.16 -24.34 8.92
C ASN A 258 -3.25 -23.30 9.24
N ARG A 259 -2.83 -22.11 9.61
CA ARG A 259 -3.69 -21.01 10.08
C ARG A 259 -3.78 -19.85 9.08
N VAL A 260 -3.04 -19.93 7.99
CA VAL A 260 -2.95 -18.86 6.98
C VAL A 260 -3.28 -19.39 5.60
N VAL A 261 -4.24 -18.79 4.93
CA VAL A 261 -4.55 -19.00 3.52
C VAL A 261 -4.09 -17.78 2.74
N LEU A 262 -3.15 -17.97 1.81
CA LEU A 262 -2.61 -16.91 0.99
C LEU A 262 -3.12 -17.04 -0.45
N ARG A 263 -3.67 -15.96 -1.01
CA ARG A 263 -4.24 -15.91 -2.36
C ARG A 263 -3.78 -14.67 -3.11
N THR A 264 -3.52 -14.84 -4.39
CA THR A 264 -3.31 -13.72 -5.32
C THR A 264 -4.54 -13.54 -6.18
N ALA A 265 -4.99 -12.30 -6.34
CA ALA A 265 -6.12 -11.95 -7.16
C ALA A 265 -5.82 -10.76 -8.06
N TRP A 266 -6.49 -10.71 -9.21
CA TRP A 266 -6.66 -9.51 -9.99
C TRP A 266 -8.14 -9.21 -10.02
N LEU A 267 -8.50 -8.04 -9.52
CA LEU A 267 -9.88 -7.60 -9.40
C LEU A 267 -10.19 -6.55 -10.45
N GLU A 268 -11.47 -6.43 -10.80
CA GLU A 268 -11.95 -5.29 -11.55
C GLU A 268 -11.82 -4.00 -10.73
N SER A 269 -11.77 -2.85 -11.40
CA SER A 269 -11.52 -1.56 -10.77
C SER A 269 -12.56 -1.21 -9.69
N GLU A 270 -13.80 -1.62 -9.88
CA GLU A 270 -14.91 -1.38 -8.96
C GLU A 270 -14.89 -2.27 -7.72
N ASP A 271 -14.21 -3.43 -7.81
CA ASP A 271 -14.15 -4.41 -6.72
C ASP A 271 -12.99 -4.17 -5.76
N TYR A 272 -11.92 -3.53 -6.24
CA TYR A 272 -10.76 -3.25 -5.41
C TYR A 272 -11.09 -2.37 -4.18
N PRO A 273 -11.77 -1.21 -4.33
CA PRO A 273 -12.19 -0.41 -3.17
C PRO A 273 -13.07 -1.18 -2.20
N LYS A 274 -13.99 -2.01 -2.73
CA LYS A 274 -14.89 -2.81 -1.91
C LYS A 274 -14.16 -3.90 -1.13
N LEU A 275 -13.15 -4.56 -1.74
CA LEU A 275 -12.29 -5.50 -1.01
C LEU A 275 -11.59 -4.80 0.16
N LEU A 276 -11.06 -3.59 -0.04
CA LEU A 276 -10.46 -2.80 1.05
C LEU A 276 -11.50 -2.48 2.13
N GLY A 277 -12.72 -2.09 1.73
CA GLY A 277 -13.81 -1.73 2.64
C GLY A 277 -14.25 -2.85 3.58
N VAL A 278 -14.16 -4.12 3.13
CA VAL A 278 -14.52 -5.30 3.94
C VAL A 278 -13.33 -5.92 4.68
N SER A 279 -12.11 -5.49 4.41
CA SER A 279 -10.90 -6.05 5.01
C SER A 279 -10.72 -5.59 6.47
N ASP A 280 -9.97 -6.37 7.25
CA ASP A 280 -9.72 -6.11 8.67
C ASP A 280 -8.37 -5.45 8.90
N LEU A 281 -7.38 -5.72 8.04
CA LEU A 281 -6.03 -5.18 8.13
C LEU A 281 -5.39 -5.05 6.73
N GLY A 282 -4.77 -3.90 6.47
CA GLY A 282 -3.99 -3.64 5.27
C GLY A 282 -2.50 -3.89 5.48
N VAL A 283 -1.80 -4.33 4.44
CA VAL A 283 -0.33 -4.47 4.44
C VAL A 283 0.25 -3.72 3.26
N CYS A 284 1.19 -2.82 3.52
CA CYS A 284 1.92 -2.07 2.52
C CYS A 284 3.42 -2.35 2.64
N LEU A 285 3.98 -2.99 1.61
CA LEU A 285 5.40 -3.34 1.52
C LEU A 285 6.22 -2.29 0.77
N HIS A 286 5.55 -1.26 0.25
CA HIS A 286 6.20 -0.23 -0.56
C HIS A 286 7.21 0.57 0.24
N THR A 287 8.39 0.74 -0.36
CA THR A 287 9.41 1.67 0.09
C THR A 287 9.68 2.69 -1.02
N SER A 288 9.78 3.95 -0.68
CA SER A 288 9.98 5.02 -1.65
C SER A 288 11.35 4.93 -2.33
N SER A 289 11.40 5.07 -3.66
CA SER A 289 12.66 5.13 -4.42
C SER A 289 13.46 6.40 -4.18
N SER A 290 12.79 7.50 -3.87
CA SER A 290 13.40 8.77 -3.46
C SER A 290 13.63 8.84 -1.95
N GLY A 291 12.81 8.16 -1.17
CA GLY A 291 12.68 8.31 0.27
C GLY A 291 11.74 9.45 0.67
N LEU A 292 11.05 10.10 -0.28
CA LEU A 292 10.31 11.35 -0.07
C LEU A 292 8.82 11.28 -0.43
N ASP A 293 8.37 10.23 -1.11
CA ASP A 293 6.96 10.02 -1.43
C ASP A 293 6.29 9.03 -0.49
N LEU A 294 4.96 9.03 -0.48
CA LEU A 294 4.12 8.18 0.34
C LEU A 294 3.30 7.21 -0.52
N PRO A 295 2.98 6.01 -0.01
CA PRO A 295 2.25 5.02 -0.79
C PRO A 295 0.77 5.37 -0.91
N MET A 296 0.29 5.65 -2.12
CA MET A 296 -1.12 5.93 -2.41
C MET A 296 -2.05 4.82 -1.90
N LYS A 297 -1.59 3.57 -1.93
CA LYS A 297 -2.33 2.38 -1.43
C LYS A 297 -2.75 2.51 0.04
N VAL A 298 -1.93 3.19 0.86
CA VAL A 298 -2.25 3.42 2.28
C VAL A 298 -3.32 4.50 2.43
N TYR A 299 -3.33 5.52 1.56
CA TYR A 299 -4.43 6.49 1.53
C TYR A 299 -5.76 5.80 1.19
N ASP A 300 -5.77 4.91 0.18
CA ASP A 300 -6.94 4.12 -0.20
C ASP A 300 -7.44 3.25 0.98
N MET A 301 -6.52 2.57 1.68
CA MET A 301 -6.82 1.77 2.86
C MET A 301 -7.45 2.63 3.98
N PHE A 302 -6.86 3.78 4.26
CA PHE A 302 -7.43 4.70 5.26
C PHE A 302 -8.78 5.28 4.82
N GLY A 303 -8.98 5.50 3.52
CA GLY A 303 -10.29 5.87 2.97
C GLY A 303 -11.38 4.85 3.28
N CYS A 304 -11.00 3.58 3.34
CA CYS A 304 -11.86 2.45 3.71
C CYS A 304 -11.92 2.17 5.23
N GLY A 305 -11.35 3.03 6.05
CA GLY A 305 -11.28 2.80 7.50
C GLY A 305 -10.38 1.63 7.89
N LEU A 306 -9.47 1.21 7.01
CA LEU A 306 -8.64 0.03 7.17
C LEU A 306 -7.31 0.39 7.85
N PRO A 307 -7.00 -0.11 9.07
CA PRO A 307 -5.69 0.06 9.69
C PRO A 307 -4.61 -0.67 8.91
N VAL A 308 -3.35 -0.21 9.01
CA VAL A 308 -2.27 -0.74 8.18
C VAL A 308 -1.04 -1.20 8.94
N LEU A 309 -0.38 -2.22 8.39
CA LEU A 309 1.04 -2.50 8.61
C LEU A 309 1.82 -1.99 7.41
N ALA A 310 2.71 -1.04 7.61
CA ALA A 310 3.50 -0.47 6.52
C ALA A 310 5.01 -0.65 6.74
N ALA A 311 5.75 -0.82 5.65
CA ALA A 311 7.20 -0.84 5.70
C ALA A 311 7.73 0.51 6.22
N ARG A 312 8.73 0.45 7.12
CA ARG A 312 9.34 1.63 7.73
C ARG A 312 10.35 2.27 6.79
N TYR A 313 10.20 3.57 6.54
CA TYR A 313 11.18 4.45 5.92
C TYR A 313 10.94 5.89 6.38
N ASP A 314 11.87 6.81 6.08
CA ASP A 314 11.98 8.09 6.76
C ASP A 314 10.70 8.92 6.82
N VAL A 315 9.98 9.07 5.71
CA VAL A 315 8.82 9.99 5.65
C VAL A 315 7.47 9.32 5.90
N ILE A 316 7.41 7.99 6.09
CA ILE A 316 6.15 7.25 6.26
C ILE A 316 5.33 7.74 7.47
N HIS A 317 5.98 8.36 8.46
CA HIS A 317 5.33 8.92 9.63
C HIS A 317 4.41 10.12 9.32
N GLU A 318 4.57 10.78 8.16
CA GLU A 318 3.62 11.81 7.71
C GLU A 318 2.24 11.20 7.39
N LEU A 319 2.16 9.90 7.11
CA LEU A 319 0.95 9.18 6.75
C LEU A 319 0.48 8.23 7.85
N VAL A 320 1.37 7.37 8.35
CA VAL A 320 1.05 6.35 9.35
C VAL A 320 1.42 6.85 10.74
N ARG A 321 0.42 7.07 11.56
CA ARG A 321 0.56 7.34 12.99
C ARG A 321 0.69 6.02 13.72
N GLU A 322 1.93 5.68 14.08
CA GLU A 322 2.26 4.40 14.69
C GLU A 322 1.72 4.31 16.12
N ASP A 323 1.16 3.17 16.47
CA ASP A 323 0.90 2.85 17.87
C ASP A 323 2.22 2.42 18.54
N THR A 324 2.74 3.29 19.40
CA THR A 324 4.05 3.09 20.04
C THR A 324 4.13 1.87 20.94
N ARG A 325 2.99 1.27 21.31
CA ARG A 325 2.95 0.00 22.06
C ARG A 325 3.54 -1.16 21.25
N PHE A 326 3.47 -1.07 19.93
CA PHE A 326 3.97 -2.07 18.99
C PHE A 326 5.30 -1.67 18.32
N ALA A 327 5.77 -0.44 18.55
CA ALA A 327 7.04 0.05 18.02
C ALA A 327 8.21 -0.62 18.73
N GLY A 328 9.16 -1.19 17.96
CA GLY A 328 10.43 -1.73 18.48
C GLY A 328 10.27 -2.85 19.49
N GLY A 329 9.21 -3.64 19.43
CA GLY A 329 8.87 -4.67 20.38
C GLY A 329 9.99 -5.69 20.55
N SER A 330 10.65 -5.68 21.74
CA SER A 330 11.39 -6.82 22.24
C SER A 330 10.38 -7.91 22.57
N VAL A 331 10.44 -8.97 21.83
CA VAL A 331 9.48 -10.05 21.79
C VAL A 331 9.92 -11.10 22.80
N GLY A 332 9.07 -11.43 23.77
CA GLY A 332 9.31 -12.56 24.66
C GLY A 332 9.47 -13.85 23.88
N VAL A 333 10.49 -14.65 24.20
CA VAL A 333 10.76 -15.91 23.49
C VAL A 333 9.91 -17.02 24.09
N ARG A 334 8.85 -17.47 23.42
CA ARG A 334 8.28 -18.80 23.65
C ARG A 334 8.52 -19.66 22.42
N GLY A 335 9.33 -20.71 22.59
CA GLY A 335 9.60 -21.67 21.53
C GLY A 335 10.49 -21.16 20.39
N GLY A 336 11.48 -20.30 20.65
CA GLY A 336 12.44 -19.80 19.66
C GLY A 336 11.97 -18.59 18.85
N VAL A 337 10.70 -18.22 18.92
CA VAL A 337 10.17 -16.98 18.32
C VAL A 337 9.96 -15.98 19.46
N ARG A 338 10.57 -14.82 19.33
CA ARG A 338 10.29 -13.70 20.23
C ARG A 338 8.95 -13.11 19.85
N LEU A 339 7.96 -13.23 20.71
CA LEU A 339 6.64 -12.62 20.52
C LEU A 339 6.57 -11.32 21.28
N PRO A 340 5.87 -10.27 20.78
CA PRO A 340 5.51 -9.17 21.64
C PRO A 340 4.63 -9.74 22.75
N GLU A 341 5.08 -9.62 23.97
CA GLU A 341 4.16 -9.66 25.09
C GLU A 341 3.20 -8.50 24.85
N GLY A 342 1.95 -8.84 24.54
CA GLY A 342 0.92 -7.94 24.06
C GLY A 342 1.04 -6.54 24.66
N GLY A 343 1.14 -5.53 23.82
CA GLY A 343 1.48 -4.13 24.00
C GLY A 343 1.90 -3.76 25.40
N ARG A 344 3.02 -3.07 25.59
CA ARG A 344 3.61 -2.79 26.92
C ARG A 344 2.53 -2.60 27.97
N LYS A 345 2.33 -3.60 28.85
CA LYS A 345 1.30 -3.59 29.89
C LYS A 345 1.39 -2.26 30.64
N GLY A 346 0.31 -1.46 30.60
CA GLY A 346 0.22 -0.19 31.30
C GLY A 346 0.33 1.08 30.45
N LYS A 347 0.64 1.03 29.14
CA LYS A 347 0.46 2.20 28.26
C LYS A 347 -0.94 2.24 27.67
N ALA A 348 -1.59 3.40 27.79
CA ALA A 348 -2.79 3.68 27.03
C ALA A 348 -2.52 3.63 25.52
N ARG A 349 -3.53 3.29 24.73
CA ARG A 349 -3.45 3.37 23.27
C ARG A 349 -3.13 4.79 22.84
N ASP A 350 -2.24 4.95 21.87
CA ASP A 350 -1.96 6.28 21.30
C ASP A 350 -3.22 6.77 20.56
N VAL A 351 -3.73 7.93 20.98
CA VAL A 351 -4.92 8.53 20.39
C VAL A 351 -4.64 8.86 18.92
N GLY A 352 -5.49 8.34 18.04
CA GLY A 352 -5.37 8.54 16.59
C GLY A 352 -4.34 7.66 15.90
N ALA A 353 -3.79 6.63 16.56
CA ALA A 353 -3.00 5.59 15.90
C ALA A 353 -3.84 4.89 14.83
N ASN A 354 -3.26 4.73 13.64
CA ASN A 354 -3.94 4.17 12.47
C ASN A 354 -3.18 3.00 11.84
N GLY A 355 -2.07 2.58 12.43
CA GLY A 355 -1.27 1.47 11.95
C GLY A 355 -0.01 1.23 12.76
N CYS A 356 0.84 0.34 12.24
CA CYS A 356 2.16 0.04 12.76
C CYS A 356 3.19 0.04 11.63
N LEU A 357 4.45 0.29 11.98
CA LEU A 357 5.56 0.29 11.02
C LEU A 357 6.51 -0.85 11.33
N PHE A 358 6.89 -1.62 10.31
CA PHE A 358 7.82 -2.75 10.45
C PHE A 358 9.08 -2.57 9.58
N SER A 359 10.18 -3.13 10.05
CA SER A 359 11.48 -3.17 9.36
C SER A 359 11.96 -4.61 9.10
N SER A 360 11.26 -5.60 9.65
CA SER A 360 11.64 -7.01 9.51
C SER A 360 10.43 -7.95 9.53
N PRO A 361 10.57 -9.18 9.00
CA PRO A 361 9.53 -10.20 9.11
C PRO A 361 9.13 -10.52 10.55
N ALA A 362 10.09 -10.53 11.47
CA ALA A 362 9.84 -10.82 12.88
C ALA A 362 9.02 -9.70 13.55
N GLU A 363 9.33 -8.44 13.26
CA GLU A 363 8.57 -7.30 13.76
C GLU A 363 7.14 -7.30 13.20
N MET A 364 7.00 -7.53 11.89
CA MET A 364 5.69 -7.63 11.25
C MET A 364 4.85 -8.78 11.82
N ALA A 365 5.43 -9.96 12.03
CA ALA A 365 4.73 -11.10 12.65
C ALA A 365 4.27 -10.77 14.07
N ALA A 366 5.12 -10.09 14.82
CA ALA A 366 4.82 -9.63 16.15
C ALA A 366 3.65 -8.65 16.19
N GLN A 367 3.65 -7.71 15.27
CA GLN A 367 2.57 -6.74 15.10
C GLN A 367 1.26 -7.41 14.65
N LEU A 368 1.31 -8.37 13.72
CA LEU A 368 0.15 -9.18 13.33
C LEU A 368 -0.46 -9.88 14.56
N CYS A 369 0.38 -10.53 15.37
CA CYS A 369 -0.08 -11.17 16.61
C CYS A 369 -0.70 -10.16 17.58
N GLY A 370 -0.05 -9.02 17.79
CA GLY A 370 -0.53 -8.00 18.72
C GLY A 370 -1.85 -7.34 18.27
N LEU A 371 -1.94 -6.98 17.00
CA LEU A 371 -3.12 -6.30 16.43
C LEU A 371 -4.34 -7.22 16.35
N LEU A 372 -4.14 -8.51 16.07
CA LEU A 372 -5.22 -9.47 15.83
C LEU A 372 -5.56 -10.33 17.07
N ARG A 373 -4.82 -10.17 18.17
CA ARG A 373 -5.16 -10.86 19.42
C ARG A 373 -6.54 -10.41 19.90
N GLY A 374 -7.40 -11.40 20.24
CA GLY A 374 -8.78 -11.14 20.67
C GLY A 374 -9.74 -10.78 19.53
N PHE A 375 -9.32 -10.94 18.27
CA PHE A 375 -10.15 -10.68 17.10
C PHE A 375 -11.45 -11.47 17.11
N THR A 376 -11.40 -12.75 17.50
CA THR A 376 -12.53 -13.66 17.55
C THR A 376 -13.64 -13.25 18.55
N ILE A 377 -13.31 -12.41 19.51
CA ILE A 377 -14.25 -11.88 20.51
C ILE A 377 -14.54 -10.36 20.35
N GLY A 378 -14.16 -9.79 19.21
CA GLY A 378 -14.41 -8.39 18.91
C GLY A 378 -13.57 -7.39 19.71
N GLN A 379 -12.47 -7.80 20.31
CA GLN A 379 -11.64 -6.99 21.21
C GLN A 379 -10.19 -6.80 20.70
N SER A 380 -9.96 -6.95 19.40
CA SER A 380 -8.64 -6.74 18.84
C SER A 380 -8.29 -5.27 18.66
N GLU A 381 -6.99 -4.96 18.71
CA GLU A 381 -6.51 -3.59 18.46
C GLU A 381 -6.77 -3.14 17.01
N ALA A 382 -6.73 -4.06 16.05
CA ALA A 382 -7.08 -3.76 14.67
C ALA A 382 -8.53 -3.28 14.53
N GLN A 383 -9.49 -3.95 15.21
CA GLN A 383 -10.90 -3.55 15.23
C GLN A 383 -11.08 -2.18 15.91
N ALA A 384 -10.34 -1.94 16.98
CA ALA A 384 -10.38 -0.67 17.70
C ALA A 384 -9.75 0.49 16.88
N MET A 385 -8.68 0.24 16.10
CA MET A 385 -8.10 1.22 15.17
C MET A 385 -9.07 1.53 14.03
N ARG A 386 -9.75 0.49 13.48
CA ARG A 386 -10.77 0.66 12.45
C ARG A 386 -11.90 1.59 12.94
N GLY A 387 -12.42 1.37 14.12
CA GLY A 387 -13.43 2.26 14.73
C GLY A 387 -12.98 3.71 14.75
N GLY A 388 -11.76 3.99 15.22
CA GLY A 388 -11.20 5.34 15.23
C GLY A 388 -11.01 5.97 13.84
N LEU A 389 -10.68 5.17 12.82
CA LEU A 389 -10.56 5.65 11.43
C LEU A 389 -11.92 5.97 10.79
N VAL A 390 -12.96 5.22 11.15
CA VAL A 390 -14.34 5.43 10.67
C VAL A 390 -14.97 6.66 11.35
N GLU A 391 -14.77 6.81 12.66
CA GLU A 391 -15.29 7.96 13.43
C GLU A 391 -14.64 9.30 13.06
N ALA A 392 -13.34 9.28 12.70
CA ALA A 392 -12.59 10.47 12.29
C ALA A 392 -12.00 10.28 10.88
N PRO A 393 -12.82 10.28 9.83
CA PRO A 393 -12.37 10.02 8.48
C PRO A 393 -11.40 11.11 7.99
N ARG A 394 -10.42 10.70 7.21
CA ARG A 394 -9.51 11.64 6.55
C ARG A 394 -10.22 12.44 5.48
N ARG A 395 -9.63 13.60 5.17
CA ARG A 395 -10.06 14.41 4.02
C ARG A 395 -10.15 13.57 2.76
N ARG A 396 -11.16 13.84 1.95
CA ARG A 396 -11.32 13.23 0.63
C ARG A 396 -10.62 14.07 -0.43
N TRP A 397 -10.34 13.45 -1.58
CA TRP A 397 -9.60 14.10 -2.67
C TRP A 397 -10.23 15.45 -3.09
N LYS A 398 -11.54 15.49 -3.28
CA LYS A 398 -12.24 16.70 -3.68
C LYS A 398 -12.03 17.85 -2.69
N GLN A 399 -12.25 17.59 -1.41
CA GLN A 399 -12.06 18.57 -0.35
C GLN A 399 -10.59 19.04 -0.29
N ASN A 400 -9.64 18.09 -0.38
CA ASN A 400 -8.22 18.41 -0.34
C ASN A 400 -7.81 19.30 -1.52
N TRP A 401 -8.35 19.01 -2.71
CA TRP A 401 -8.13 19.82 -3.89
C TRP A 401 -8.72 21.23 -3.74
N GLU A 402 -9.97 21.34 -3.34
CA GLU A 402 -10.67 22.63 -3.21
C GLU A 402 -10.02 23.55 -2.17
N GLU A 403 -9.56 23.01 -1.05
CA GLU A 403 -8.98 23.79 0.05
C GLU A 403 -7.50 24.16 -0.20
N ILE A 404 -6.70 23.27 -0.82
CA ILE A 404 -5.25 23.42 -0.89
C ILE A 404 -4.77 23.75 -2.30
N ALA A 405 -5.26 23.02 -3.31
CA ALA A 405 -4.74 23.19 -4.67
C ALA A 405 -5.41 24.29 -5.45
N LEU A 406 -6.74 24.40 -5.38
CA LEU A 406 -7.51 25.37 -6.16
C LEU A 406 -7.05 26.82 -5.99
N PRO A 407 -6.67 27.29 -4.77
CA PRO A 407 -6.16 28.65 -4.61
C PRO A 407 -4.91 29.00 -5.42
N VAL A 408 -4.13 28.01 -5.86
CA VAL A 408 -2.93 28.24 -6.71
C VAL A 408 -3.33 28.62 -8.14
N PHE A 409 -4.55 28.28 -8.55
CA PHE A 409 -5.07 28.53 -9.92
C PHE A 409 -5.98 29.76 -10.03
N THR A 410 -6.31 30.38 -8.91
CA THR A 410 -7.11 31.59 -8.84
C THR A 410 -6.23 32.82 -8.63
#